data_13be7522a7f0f8adf9777ecde241de96
#
_entry.id   13be7522a7f0f8adf9777ecde241de96
#
_cell.length_a   1.000
_cell.length_b   1.000
_cell.length_c   1.000
_cell.angle_alpha   90.00
_cell.angle_beta   90.00
_cell.angle_gamma   90.00
#
_symmetry.space_group_name_H-M   'P 1'
#
loop_
_entity.id
_entity.type
_entity.pdbx_description
1 polymer ?
#
loop_
_entity_poly.entity_id
_entity_poly.type
_entity_poly.pdbx_seq_one_letter_code
_entity_poly.pdbx_strand_id
1 'polypeptide(L)'
;MTEKNLVYRGKSKDVFNITEGAYAGKYRFVFTDRATGYFENGKPIFDPGYDVVVGEIPGKGAIASRFATHFFRLLKDKGIPTHYIDTIRENEMIVEPAVPLSMQVEAPEFPGSSPLANLEF
;
A
#
# COMPACT_ATOMS: atom_id res chain seq x y z
N MET A 1 13.02 14.45 -0.48
CA MET A 1 11.90 14.22 0.44
C MET A 1 12.41 13.70 1.75
N THR A 2 12.03 14.34 2.80
CA THR A 2 12.47 13.94 4.12
C THR A 2 11.59 12.83 4.67
N GLU A 3 12.15 12.06 5.58
CA GLU A 3 11.39 11.04 6.28
C GLU A 3 10.64 11.58 7.47
N LYS A 4 10.69 12.89 7.65
CA LYS A 4 10.15 13.56 8.79
C LYS A 4 8.66 13.30 9.00
N ASN A 5 7.91 13.16 7.92
CA ASN A 5 6.47 12.91 7.99
C ASN A 5 6.10 11.46 7.72
N LEU A 6 7.07 10.59 7.79
CA LEU A 6 6.83 9.17 7.54
C LEU A 6 5.98 8.59 8.66
N VAL A 7 4.85 7.98 8.29
CA VAL A 7 3.94 7.32 9.21
C VAL A 7 4.22 5.83 9.27
N TYR A 8 4.54 5.25 8.12
CA TYR A 8 4.70 3.80 8.04
C TYR A 8 5.57 3.46 6.83
N ARG A 9 6.48 2.54 7.03
CA ARG A 9 7.28 2.01 5.93
C ARG A 9 6.97 0.53 5.79
N GLY A 10 6.31 0.19 4.69
CA GLY A 10 5.94 -1.19 4.42
C GLY A 10 6.94 -1.86 3.49
N LYS A 11 6.60 -3.06 3.07
CA LYS A 11 7.45 -3.84 2.16
C LYS A 11 7.40 -3.30 0.74
N SER A 12 6.28 -2.71 0.35
CA SER A 12 6.12 -2.23 -1.02
C SER A 12 5.71 -0.78 -1.10
N LYS A 13 5.39 -0.15 0.03
CA LYS A 13 4.78 1.17 0.03
C LYS A 13 5.18 1.92 1.29
N ASP A 14 5.44 3.20 1.16
CA ASP A 14 5.66 4.10 2.28
C ASP A 14 4.48 5.02 2.42
N VAL A 15 4.12 5.36 3.65
CA VAL A 15 2.98 6.23 3.94
C VAL A 15 3.49 7.47 4.67
N PHE A 16 3.15 8.63 4.13
CA PHE A 16 3.55 9.91 4.70
C PHE A 16 2.32 10.71 5.09
N ASN A 17 2.46 11.49 6.16
CA ASN A 17 1.43 12.44 6.56
C ASN A 17 1.68 13.75 5.81
N ILE A 18 0.62 14.33 5.24
CA ILE A 18 0.72 15.59 4.52
C ILE A 18 0.36 16.69 5.51
N THR A 19 1.28 17.65 5.68
CA THR A 19 1.13 18.67 6.72
C THR A 19 0.72 20.02 6.17
N GLU A 20 0.79 20.22 4.85
CA GLU A 20 0.42 21.52 4.29
C GLU A 20 -0.06 21.37 2.86
N GLY A 21 -0.70 22.42 2.35
CA GLY A 21 -1.24 22.39 0.99
C GLY A 21 -2.67 21.92 0.97
N ALA A 22 -3.16 21.65 -0.24
CA ALA A 22 -4.55 21.28 -0.46
C ALA A 22 -4.93 19.95 0.19
N TYR A 23 -3.95 19.10 0.41
CA TYR A 23 -4.20 17.76 0.97
C TYR A 23 -3.72 17.64 2.42
N ALA A 24 -3.56 18.77 3.10
CA ALA A 24 -3.14 18.74 4.50
C ALA A 24 -4.08 17.86 5.32
N GLY A 25 -3.51 17.03 6.17
CA GLY A 25 -4.27 16.08 6.97
C GLY A 25 -4.55 14.74 6.30
N LYS A 26 -4.18 14.62 5.03
CA LYS A 26 -4.34 13.36 4.31
C LYS A 26 -3.03 12.58 4.33
N TYR A 27 -3.06 11.35 3.84
CA TYR A 27 -1.87 10.54 3.71
C TYR A 27 -1.43 10.47 2.25
N ARG A 28 -0.13 10.38 2.06
CA ARG A 28 0.46 10.18 0.75
C ARG A 28 1.11 8.80 0.71
N PHE A 29 0.61 7.95 -0.15
CA PHE A 29 1.20 6.64 -0.41
C PHE A 29 2.26 6.79 -1.49
N VAL A 30 3.44 6.28 -1.23
CA VAL A 30 4.49 6.19 -2.23
C VAL A 30 4.73 4.71 -2.49
N PHE A 31 4.35 4.27 -3.68
CA PHE A 31 4.57 2.88 -4.08
C PHE A 31 6.02 2.74 -4.51
N THR A 32 6.72 1.80 -3.92
CA THR A 32 8.15 1.63 -4.16
C THR A 32 8.41 0.43 -5.04
N ASP A 33 9.65 0.32 -5.50
CA ASP A 33 10.08 -0.82 -6.29
C ASP A 33 10.58 -1.97 -5.43
N ARG A 34 10.54 -1.83 -4.11
CA ARG A 34 11.00 -2.89 -3.22
C ARG A 34 10.20 -4.16 -3.44
N ALA A 35 10.89 -5.28 -3.40
CA ALA A 35 10.27 -6.58 -3.63
C ALA A 35 10.80 -7.59 -2.65
N THR A 36 9.93 -8.51 -2.24
CA THR A 36 10.26 -9.52 -1.26
C THR A 36 10.74 -10.80 -1.93
N GLY A 37 11.36 -11.66 -1.13
CA GLY A 37 11.86 -12.93 -1.63
C GLY A 37 12.84 -13.54 -0.66
N TYR A 38 13.82 -14.25 -1.21
CA TYR A 38 14.84 -14.90 -0.42
C TYR A 38 16.16 -14.86 -1.20
N PHE A 39 17.25 -15.20 -0.53
CA PHE A 39 18.56 -15.28 -1.18
C PHE A 39 18.93 -16.72 -1.43
N GLU A 40 19.41 -16.98 -2.62
CA GLU A 40 19.91 -18.30 -2.99
C GLU A 40 21.27 -18.11 -3.63
N ASN A 41 22.29 -18.72 -3.03
CA ASN A 41 23.68 -18.59 -3.51
C ASN A 41 24.09 -17.12 -3.61
N GLY A 42 23.64 -16.29 -2.65
CA GLY A 42 23.97 -14.89 -2.61
C GLY A 42 23.20 -14.01 -3.58
N LYS A 43 22.25 -14.57 -4.30
CA LYS A 43 21.46 -13.83 -5.26
C LYS A 43 20.02 -13.70 -4.78
N PRO A 44 19.39 -12.53 -4.99
CA PRO A 44 17.98 -12.37 -4.60
C PRO A 44 17.08 -13.12 -5.56
N ILE A 45 16.16 -13.88 -5.00
CA ILE A 45 15.10 -14.56 -5.74
C ILE A 45 13.80 -13.91 -5.30
N PHE A 46 13.08 -13.30 -6.23
CA PHE A 46 11.87 -12.58 -5.91
C PHE A 46 10.69 -13.54 -5.81
N ASP A 47 9.98 -13.43 -4.68
CA ASP A 47 8.84 -14.30 -4.43
C ASP A 47 7.89 -13.56 -3.51
N PRO A 48 6.67 -13.22 -3.97
CA PRO A 48 5.73 -12.44 -3.17
C PRO A 48 5.24 -13.16 -1.93
N GLY A 49 5.49 -14.45 -1.81
CA GLY A 49 5.12 -15.19 -0.60
C GLY A 49 6.04 -14.97 0.58
N TYR A 50 7.11 -14.21 0.40
CA TYR A 50 8.08 -13.96 1.47
C TYR A 50 7.89 -12.57 2.05
N ASP A 51 8.41 -12.37 3.27
CA ASP A 51 8.23 -11.13 4.01
C ASP A 51 9.44 -10.22 4.04
N VAL A 52 10.55 -10.65 3.48
CA VAL A 52 11.81 -9.91 3.54
C VAL A 52 12.06 -9.23 2.22
N VAL A 53 12.37 -7.94 2.27
CA VAL A 53 12.76 -7.20 1.07
C VAL A 53 14.18 -7.62 0.70
N VAL A 54 14.35 -8.14 -0.50
CA VAL A 54 15.65 -8.61 -0.96
C VAL A 54 16.20 -7.79 -2.12
N GLY A 55 15.45 -6.82 -2.60
CA GLY A 55 15.91 -5.99 -3.70
C GLY A 55 14.81 -5.14 -4.25
N GLU A 56 15.02 -4.61 -5.45
CA GLU A 56 14.06 -3.78 -6.14
C GLU A 56 13.84 -4.28 -7.55
N ILE A 57 12.60 -4.15 -8.00
CA ILE A 57 12.25 -4.45 -9.39
C ILE A 57 11.85 -3.14 -10.02
N PRO A 58 12.66 -2.56 -10.93
CA PRO A 58 12.36 -1.26 -11.51
C PRO A 58 10.99 -1.23 -12.15
N GLY A 59 10.22 -0.20 -11.82
CA GLY A 59 8.87 -0.02 -12.36
C GLY A 59 7.76 -0.71 -11.58
N LYS A 60 8.10 -1.54 -10.61
CA LYS A 60 7.10 -2.28 -9.84
C LYS A 60 6.14 -1.32 -9.13
N GLY A 61 6.68 -0.25 -8.52
CA GLY A 61 5.85 0.71 -7.79
C GLY A 61 4.88 1.43 -8.69
N ALA A 62 5.35 1.86 -9.87
CA ALA A 62 4.48 2.55 -10.82
C ALA A 62 3.37 1.63 -11.30
N ILE A 63 3.68 0.37 -11.56
CA ILE A 63 2.68 -0.60 -12.00
C ILE A 63 1.65 -0.83 -10.90
N ALA A 64 2.10 -1.02 -9.66
CA ALA A 64 1.20 -1.24 -8.54
C ALA A 64 0.26 -0.05 -8.35
N SER A 65 0.80 1.17 -8.47
CA SER A 65 0.00 2.38 -8.36
C SER A 65 -1.04 2.47 -9.47
N ARG A 66 -0.68 2.09 -10.69
CA ARG A 66 -1.62 2.13 -11.81
C ARG A 66 -2.76 1.14 -11.62
N PHE A 67 -2.46 -0.08 -11.17
CA PHE A 67 -3.52 -1.04 -10.86
C PHE A 67 -4.42 -0.52 -9.76
N ALA A 68 -3.85 -0.03 -8.67
CA ALA A 68 -4.64 0.47 -7.55
C ALA A 68 -5.53 1.64 -8.00
N THR A 69 -4.97 2.56 -8.78
CA THR A 69 -5.73 3.71 -9.27
C THR A 69 -6.90 3.25 -10.13
N HIS A 70 -6.66 2.30 -11.02
CA HIS A 70 -7.70 1.79 -11.89
C HIS A 70 -8.87 1.23 -11.07
N PHE A 71 -8.58 0.41 -10.09
CA PHE A 71 -9.63 -0.22 -9.29
C PHE A 71 -10.32 0.77 -8.37
N PHE A 72 -9.60 1.73 -7.79
CA PHE A 72 -10.23 2.76 -6.98
C PHE A 72 -11.18 3.61 -7.80
N ARG A 73 -10.80 3.96 -9.02
CA ARG A 73 -11.67 4.72 -9.90
C ARG A 73 -12.89 3.93 -10.32
N LEU A 74 -12.70 2.65 -10.57
CA LEU A 74 -13.82 1.77 -10.90
C LEU A 74 -14.81 1.70 -9.75
N LEU A 75 -14.32 1.54 -8.52
CA LEU A 75 -15.17 1.50 -7.34
C LEU A 75 -15.93 2.82 -7.17
N LYS A 76 -15.25 3.94 -7.42
CA LYS A 76 -15.89 5.24 -7.33
C LYS A 76 -17.01 5.37 -8.34
N ASP A 77 -16.78 4.91 -9.57
CA ASP A 77 -17.80 4.95 -10.61
C ASP A 77 -19.01 4.10 -10.26
N LYS A 78 -18.83 3.07 -9.44
CA LYS A 78 -19.90 2.21 -8.99
C LYS A 78 -20.56 2.71 -7.72
N GLY A 79 -20.13 3.86 -7.21
CA GLY A 79 -20.70 4.44 -6.00
C GLY A 79 -20.22 3.79 -4.71
N ILE A 80 -19.12 3.05 -4.76
CA ILE A 80 -18.56 2.38 -3.57
C ILE A 80 -17.51 3.29 -2.96
N PRO A 81 -17.71 3.76 -1.72
CA PRO A 81 -16.74 4.66 -1.08
C PRO A 81 -15.46 3.92 -0.70
N THR A 82 -14.35 4.61 -0.86
CA THR A 82 -13.04 4.11 -0.45
C THR A 82 -12.26 5.27 0.17
N HIS A 83 -11.03 5.02 0.59
CA HIS A 83 -10.19 6.09 1.10
C HIS A 83 -9.45 6.85 -0.02
N TYR A 84 -9.60 6.43 -1.26
CA TYR A 84 -8.86 7.03 -2.38
C TYR A 84 -9.33 8.46 -2.64
N ILE A 85 -8.36 9.36 -2.83
CA ILE A 85 -8.65 10.74 -3.22
C ILE A 85 -8.16 11.00 -4.64
N ASP A 86 -6.85 10.82 -4.89
CA ASP A 86 -6.30 11.12 -6.21
C ASP A 86 -4.93 10.48 -6.37
N THR A 87 -4.53 10.28 -7.61
CA THR A 87 -3.19 9.84 -7.97
C THR A 87 -2.44 11.05 -8.52
N ILE A 88 -1.37 11.45 -7.86
CA ILE A 88 -0.68 12.69 -8.17
C ILE A 88 0.61 12.51 -8.96
N ARG A 89 1.17 11.32 -8.93
CA ARG A 89 2.34 10.94 -9.72
C ARG A 89 2.19 9.49 -10.11
N GLU A 90 3.09 9.00 -10.96
CA GLU A 90 2.95 7.63 -11.44
C GLU A 90 3.00 6.59 -10.32
N ASN A 91 3.62 6.93 -9.18
CA ASN A 91 3.71 6.00 -8.05
C ASN A 91 3.27 6.63 -6.74
N GLU A 92 2.51 7.73 -6.77
CA GLU A 92 2.07 8.41 -5.55
C GLU A 92 0.58 8.67 -5.56
N MET A 93 -0.05 8.41 -4.44
CA MET A 93 -1.49 8.47 -4.30
C MET A 93 -1.84 9.18 -3.00
N ILE A 94 -2.90 9.99 -3.03
CA ILE A 94 -3.43 10.67 -1.85
C ILE A 94 -4.65 9.89 -1.39
N VAL A 95 -4.70 9.62 -0.09
CA VAL A 95 -5.82 8.88 0.50
C VAL A 95 -6.22 9.52 1.83
N GLU A 96 -7.44 9.21 2.27
CA GLU A 96 -7.87 9.57 3.60
C GLU A 96 -7.15 8.70 4.63
N PRO A 97 -6.78 9.26 5.79
CA PRO A 97 -6.20 8.44 6.85
C PRO A 97 -7.19 7.37 7.30
N ALA A 98 -6.67 6.19 7.56
CA ALA A 98 -7.49 5.07 7.99
C ALA A 98 -6.71 4.27 9.02
N VAL A 99 -7.45 3.62 9.91
CA VAL A 99 -6.86 2.79 10.94
C VAL A 99 -7.23 1.33 10.64
N PRO A 100 -6.25 0.44 10.61
CA PRO A 100 -6.56 -0.98 10.39
C PRO A 100 -7.45 -1.52 11.49
N LEU A 101 -8.41 -2.32 11.12
CA LEU A 101 -9.31 -2.94 12.08
C LEU A 101 -8.83 -4.29 12.58
N SER A 102 -7.82 -4.83 11.94
CA SER A 102 -7.42 -6.22 12.13
C SER A 102 -7.08 -6.57 13.57
N MET A 103 -6.64 -5.62 14.33
CA MET A 103 -6.18 -5.88 15.69
C MET A 103 -7.30 -5.83 16.72
N GLN A 104 -8.37 -5.10 16.44
CA GLN A 104 -9.43 -4.87 17.40
C GLN A 104 -10.70 -5.60 17.08
N VAL A 105 -10.85 -6.02 15.85
CA VAL A 105 -12.06 -6.69 15.41
C VAL A 105 -11.73 -8.15 15.22
N GLU A 106 -12.29 -8.99 16.07
CA GLU A 106 -12.12 -10.42 15.88
C GLU A 106 -12.90 -10.82 14.65
N ALA A 107 -12.23 -11.56 13.79
CA ALA A 107 -12.89 -12.06 12.60
C ALA A 107 -14.06 -12.94 13.04
N PRO A 108 -15.21 -12.80 12.39
CA PRO A 108 -16.29 -13.74 12.64
C PRO A 108 -15.81 -15.16 12.39
N GLU A 109 -16.39 -16.09 13.09
CA GLU A 109 -15.98 -17.47 13.00
C GLU A 109 -16.58 -18.15 11.78
N PHE A 110 -16.40 -17.52 10.63
CA PHE A 110 -16.82 -18.13 9.38
C PHE A 110 -15.68 -18.95 8.83
N PRO A 111 -15.91 -20.20 8.49
CA PRO A 111 -14.86 -20.98 7.87
C PRO A 111 -14.33 -20.28 6.63
N GLY A 112 -13.01 -20.16 6.56
CA GLY A 112 -12.38 -19.53 5.43
C GLY A 112 -12.38 -18.03 5.42
N SER A 113 -12.88 -17.38 6.48
CA SER A 113 -12.91 -15.91 6.52
C SER A 113 -11.62 -15.28 7.05
N SER A 114 -10.80 -16.05 7.73
CA SER A 114 -9.60 -15.51 8.35
C SER A 114 -8.67 -14.76 7.40
N PRO A 115 -8.50 -15.18 6.14
CA PRO A 115 -7.64 -14.42 5.25
C PRO A 115 -8.10 -12.99 5.05
N LEU A 116 -9.41 -12.74 5.11
CA LEU A 116 -9.91 -11.38 4.93
C LEU A 116 -9.55 -10.49 6.09
N ALA A 117 -9.50 -11.05 7.29
CA ALA A 117 -9.14 -10.26 8.47
C ALA A 117 -7.69 -9.83 8.44
N ASN A 118 -6.86 -10.48 7.65
CA ASN A 118 -5.43 -10.21 7.59
C ASN A 118 -5.02 -9.43 6.35
N LEU A 119 -5.98 -8.95 5.57
CA LEU A 119 -5.65 -8.17 4.40
C LEU A 119 -5.09 -6.82 4.81
N GLU A 120 -4.01 -6.45 4.18
CA GLU A 120 -3.41 -5.13 4.36
C GLU A 120 -3.49 -4.39 3.05
N PHE A 121 -3.92 -3.15 3.13
CA PHE A 121 -4.08 -2.33 1.93
C PHE A 121 -3.19 -1.14 1.95
#